data_374357987ab0b04809c0075ba51c856e
#
_entry.id   374357987ab0b04809c0075ba51c856e
#
_cell.length_a   1.000
_cell.length_b   1.000
_cell.length_c   1.000
_cell.angle_alpha   90.00
_cell.angle_beta   90.00
_cell.angle_gamma   90.00
#
_symmetry.space_group_name_H-M   'P 1'
#
loop_
_entity.id
_entity.type
_entity.pdbx_description
1 polymer ?
#
loop_
_entity_poly.entity_id
_entity_poly.type
_entity_poly.pdbx_seq_one_letter_code
_entity_poly.pdbx_strand_id
1 'polypeptide(L)'
;HTNMLTMNGLRMSKSTGNYILPMELVTGENTFFEKPFQPNIVRFCFLQAHYRSVLDISNDAMLASEKGYSRLMESYKLIPMLKASTISTLDIASWKQSCYDAMNDDFNTPILIAQLFEGARFINLVNDGKESLTAEDIRLLEKTISSFLFDVLGISNEGSGNSNTTEKLSGVVEMLIGMRNEARANKNFALSDQIRDQLLALGIQLKDGKEGTSFTF
;
A
#
# COMPACT_ATOMS: atom_id res chain seq x y z
N HIS A 1 -26.32 6.29 -4.96
CA HIS A 1 -26.76 5.91 -3.61
C HIS A 1 -26.12 4.57 -3.27
N THR A 2 -25.43 4.49 -2.14
CA THR A 2 -24.93 3.23 -1.56
C THR A 2 -26.06 2.54 -0.80
N ASN A 3 -25.93 1.24 -0.63
CA ASN A 3 -26.83 0.48 0.22
C ASN A 3 -26.48 0.66 1.71
N MET A 4 -27.04 -0.13 2.57
CA MET A 4 -26.86 -0.08 4.02
C MET A 4 -25.45 -0.51 4.43
N LEU A 5 -24.88 0.18 5.43
CA LEU A 5 -23.66 -0.23 6.13
C LEU A 5 -24.07 -1.01 7.38
N THR A 6 -23.40 -2.13 7.61
CA THR A 6 -23.47 -2.90 8.85
C THR A 6 -22.08 -2.97 9.50
N MET A 7 -22.05 -3.20 10.77
CA MET A 7 -20.83 -3.48 11.52
C MET A 7 -21.08 -4.71 12.38
N ASN A 8 -20.29 -5.76 12.17
CA ASN A 8 -20.46 -7.08 12.77
C ASN A 8 -21.89 -7.64 12.56
N GLY A 9 -22.41 -7.52 11.32
CA GLY A 9 -23.74 -7.97 10.93
C GLY A 9 -24.92 -7.12 11.43
N LEU A 10 -24.67 -6.09 12.23
CA LEU A 10 -25.70 -5.21 12.80
C LEU A 10 -25.69 -3.85 12.08
N ARG A 11 -26.89 -3.29 11.88
CA ARG A 11 -27.04 -1.96 11.27
C ARG A 11 -26.23 -0.91 12.03
N MET A 12 -25.44 -0.12 11.33
CA MET A 12 -24.74 1.02 11.92
C MET A 12 -25.73 2.11 12.35
N SER A 13 -25.65 2.50 13.62
CA SER A 13 -26.52 3.54 14.18
C SER A 13 -25.86 4.20 15.40
N LYS A 14 -25.87 5.53 15.45
CA LYS A 14 -25.41 6.29 16.60
C LYS A 14 -26.24 6.04 17.86
N SER A 15 -27.55 5.84 17.70
CA SER A 15 -28.49 5.62 18.85
C SER A 15 -28.25 4.29 19.55
N THR A 16 -27.69 3.29 18.87
CA THR A 16 -27.35 1.99 19.44
C THR A 16 -25.88 1.87 19.87
N GLY A 17 -25.08 2.90 19.62
CA GLY A 17 -23.63 2.85 19.87
C GLY A 17 -22.84 2.00 18.85
N ASN A 18 -23.53 1.37 17.89
CA ASN A 18 -22.91 0.55 16.85
C ASN A 18 -22.54 1.42 15.64
N TYR A 19 -21.51 2.23 15.77
CA TYR A 19 -20.99 3.06 14.70
C TYR A 19 -19.49 3.32 14.89
N ILE A 20 -18.80 3.66 13.83
CA ILE A 20 -17.39 4.04 13.83
C ILE A 20 -17.18 5.21 12.86
N LEU A 21 -16.30 6.11 13.21
CA LEU A 21 -15.84 7.18 12.31
C LEU A 21 -14.68 6.67 11.43
N PRO A 22 -14.54 7.12 10.19
CA PRO A 22 -13.43 6.72 9.33
C PRO A 22 -12.05 6.94 9.96
N MET A 23 -11.88 8.03 10.72
CA MET A 23 -10.62 8.31 11.43
C MET A 23 -10.31 7.27 12.50
N GLU A 24 -11.30 6.77 13.22
CA GLU A 24 -11.12 5.77 14.27
C GLU A 24 -10.63 4.42 13.71
N LEU A 25 -10.95 4.11 12.45
CA LEU A 25 -10.37 2.97 11.74
C LEU A 25 -8.87 3.14 11.49
N VAL A 26 -8.45 4.39 11.22
CA VAL A 26 -7.06 4.72 10.86
C VAL A 26 -6.21 4.95 12.12
N THR A 27 -6.75 5.61 13.15
CA THR A 27 -6.04 5.86 14.40
C THR A 27 -6.03 4.66 15.34
N GLY A 28 -7.02 3.75 15.20
CA GLY A 28 -7.23 2.63 16.12
C GLY A 28 -7.92 3.03 17.44
N GLU A 29 -8.38 4.27 17.57
CA GLU A 29 -9.06 4.78 18.78
C GLU A 29 -10.51 4.30 18.86
N ASN A 30 -10.71 2.99 18.90
CA ASN A 30 -12.02 2.34 18.95
C ASN A 30 -11.94 0.99 19.68
N THR A 31 -13.10 0.40 20.02
CA THR A 31 -13.21 -0.91 20.68
C THR A 31 -13.63 -2.04 19.76
N PHE A 32 -13.85 -1.77 18.47
CA PHE A 32 -14.37 -2.73 17.51
C PHE A 32 -13.26 -3.46 16.75
N PHE A 33 -12.07 -2.84 16.64
CA PHE A 33 -10.95 -3.37 15.87
C PHE A 33 -9.73 -3.53 16.75
N GLU A 34 -8.97 -4.59 16.52
CA GLU A 34 -7.79 -4.95 17.31
C GLU A 34 -6.59 -4.00 17.11
N LYS A 35 -6.58 -3.30 15.97
CA LYS A 35 -5.47 -2.42 15.57
C LYS A 35 -5.93 -1.34 14.59
N PRO A 36 -5.13 -0.27 14.41
CA PRO A 36 -5.32 0.69 13.35
C PRO A 36 -5.12 0.02 11.97
N PHE A 37 -5.86 0.51 10.96
CA PHE A 37 -5.71 0.08 9.57
C PHE A 37 -5.29 1.25 8.68
N GLN A 38 -4.35 1.00 7.78
CA GLN A 38 -3.94 2.02 6.80
C GLN A 38 -5.12 2.41 5.89
N PRO A 39 -5.22 3.68 5.46
CA PRO A 39 -6.31 4.17 4.61
C PRO A 39 -6.53 3.33 3.34
N ASN A 40 -5.44 2.84 2.73
CA ASN A 40 -5.51 1.96 1.55
C ASN A 40 -6.21 0.63 1.84
N ILE A 41 -5.99 0.05 3.04
CA ILE A 41 -6.63 -1.20 3.45
C ILE A 41 -8.12 -0.98 3.67
N VAL A 42 -8.50 0.13 4.34
CA VAL A 42 -9.90 0.52 4.54
C VAL A 42 -10.59 0.70 3.18
N ARG A 43 -9.97 1.45 2.26
CA ARG A 43 -10.48 1.65 0.91
C ARG A 43 -10.62 0.33 0.15
N PHE A 44 -9.59 -0.52 0.20
CA PHE A 44 -9.60 -1.82 -0.46
C PHE A 44 -10.70 -2.73 0.08
N CYS A 45 -10.93 -2.75 1.40
CA CYS A 45 -12.03 -3.47 2.03
C CYS A 45 -13.38 -3.00 1.49
N PHE A 46 -13.61 -1.70 1.42
CA PHE A 46 -14.88 -1.14 0.94
C PHE A 46 -15.12 -1.44 -0.55
N LEU A 47 -14.09 -1.48 -1.36
CA LEU A 47 -14.17 -1.78 -2.79
C LEU A 47 -14.46 -3.28 -3.08
N GLN A 48 -14.34 -4.17 -2.09
CA GLN A 48 -14.68 -5.59 -2.23
C GLN A 48 -16.21 -5.83 -2.17
N ALA A 49 -17.00 -4.83 -1.82
CA ALA A 49 -18.45 -4.89 -1.89
C ALA A 49 -18.95 -3.99 -3.04
N HIS A 50 -19.89 -4.50 -3.84
CA HIS A 50 -20.56 -3.66 -4.83
C HIS A 50 -21.34 -2.55 -4.12
N TYR A 51 -21.27 -1.30 -4.64
CA TYR A 51 -21.89 -0.15 -3.96
C TYR A 51 -23.41 -0.26 -3.76
N ARG A 52 -24.09 -1.14 -4.50
CA ARG A 52 -25.51 -1.46 -4.32
C ARG A 52 -25.76 -2.59 -3.32
N SER A 53 -24.74 -3.29 -2.86
CA SER A 53 -24.89 -4.34 -1.85
C SER A 53 -24.69 -3.79 -0.44
N VAL A 54 -25.04 -4.56 0.57
CA VAL A 54 -24.73 -4.24 1.96
C VAL A 54 -23.23 -4.42 2.16
N LEU A 55 -22.57 -3.43 2.75
CA LEU A 55 -21.19 -3.54 3.19
C LEU A 55 -21.17 -3.81 4.68
N ASP A 56 -20.66 -4.96 5.09
CA ASP A 56 -20.38 -5.29 6.49
C ASP A 56 -18.93 -4.99 6.85
N ILE A 57 -18.74 -4.17 7.86
CA ILE A 57 -17.42 -3.82 8.37
C ILE A 57 -17.18 -4.63 9.64
N SER A 58 -16.16 -5.49 9.62
CA SER A 58 -15.77 -6.30 10.77
C SER A 58 -14.24 -6.41 10.87
N ASN A 59 -13.76 -6.76 12.05
CA ASN A 59 -12.31 -6.98 12.25
C ASN A 59 -11.76 -8.04 11.29
N ASP A 60 -12.48 -9.16 11.13
CA ASP A 60 -12.08 -10.25 10.23
C ASP A 60 -12.05 -9.82 8.77
N ALA A 61 -13.05 -9.04 8.32
CA ALA A 61 -13.08 -8.50 6.95
C ALA A 61 -11.91 -7.55 6.69
N MET A 62 -11.56 -6.71 7.66
CA MET A 62 -10.43 -5.80 7.56
C MET A 62 -9.09 -6.55 7.53
N LEU A 63 -8.90 -7.55 8.39
CA LEU A 63 -7.69 -8.39 8.40
C LEU A 63 -7.54 -9.22 7.11
N ALA A 64 -8.66 -9.75 6.58
CA ALA A 64 -8.65 -10.45 5.30
C ALA A 64 -8.29 -9.51 4.14
N SER A 65 -8.84 -8.28 4.16
CA SER A 65 -8.54 -7.24 3.17
C SER A 65 -7.07 -6.81 3.21
N GLU A 66 -6.50 -6.68 4.40
CA GLU A 66 -5.07 -6.38 4.58
C GLU A 66 -4.17 -7.45 3.95
N LYS A 67 -4.48 -8.73 4.20
CA LYS A 67 -3.75 -9.85 3.60
C LYS A 67 -3.89 -9.86 2.07
N GLY A 68 -5.11 -9.66 1.57
CA GLY A 68 -5.39 -9.58 0.14
C GLY A 68 -4.63 -8.42 -0.52
N TYR A 69 -4.73 -7.24 0.05
CA TYR A 69 -4.02 -6.05 -0.40
C TYR A 69 -2.49 -6.27 -0.45
N SER A 70 -1.91 -6.79 0.63
CA SER A 70 -0.47 -7.06 0.71
C SER A 70 -0.01 -8.02 -0.40
N ARG A 71 -0.74 -9.13 -0.61
CA ARG A 71 -0.44 -10.09 -1.68
C ARG A 71 -0.50 -9.47 -3.07
N LEU A 72 -1.50 -8.62 -3.33
CA LEU A 72 -1.63 -7.92 -4.60
C LEU A 72 -0.44 -6.98 -4.85
N MET A 73 -0.07 -6.20 -3.83
CA MET A 73 1.06 -5.27 -3.91
C MET A 73 2.42 -5.97 -4.01
N GLU A 74 2.60 -7.09 -3.30
CA GLU A 74 3.81 -7.93 -3.41
C GLU A 74 3.97 -8.46 -4.83
N SER A 75 2.89 -8.98 -5.44
CA SER A 75 2.93 -9.44 -6.82
C SER A 75 3.24 -8.28 -7.78
N TYR A 76 2.61 -7.12 -7.62
CA TYR A 76 2.88 -5.94 -8.46
C TYR A 76 4.37 -5.53 -8.42
N LYS A 77 5.00 -5.58 -7.25
CA LYS A 77 6.44 -5.29 -7.09
C LYS A 77 7.38 -6.24 -7.81
N LEU A 78 6.93 -7.43 -8.20
CA LEU A 78 7.72 -8.38 -8.97
C LEU A 78 7.80 -8.03 -10.45
N ILE A 79 6.90 -7.21 -10.99
CA ILE A 79 6.83 -6.90 -12.43
C ILE A 79 8.17 -6.45 -13.01
N PRO A 80 8.92 -5.51 -12.39
CA PRO A 80 10.22 -5.08 -12.91
C PRO A 80 11.29 -6.19 -12.96
N MET A 81 11.08 -7.29 -12.22
CA MET A 81 12.01 -8.43 -12.16
C MET A 81 11.68 -9.51 -13.20
N LEU A 82 10.51 -9.44 -13.86
CA LEU A 82 10.09 -10.42 -14.83
C LEU A 82 11.01 -10.43 -16.05
N LYS A 83 11.39 -11.62 -16.47
CA LYS A 83 12.19 -11.81 -17.68
C LYS A 83 11.27 -11.98 -18.89
N ALA A 84 11.44 -11.10 -19.87
CA ALA A 84 10.70 -11.20 -21.12
C ALA A 84 11.12 -12.43 -21.93
N SER A 85 10.14 -13.08 -22.55
CA SER A 85 10.30 -14.18 -23.50
C SER A 85 10.01 -13.70 -24.92
N THR A 86 10.25 -14.57 -25.88
CA THR A 86 9.87 -14.34 -27.29
C THR A 86 8.40 -14.66 -27.55
N ILE A 87 7.74 -15.42 -26.68
CA ILE A 87 6.36 -15.88 -26.84
C ILE A 87 5.64 -15.72 -25.50
N SER A 88 4.39 -15.25 -25.58
CA SER A 88 3.46 -15.25 -24.44
C SER A 88 2.63 -16.52 -24.44
N THR A 89 2.49 -17.14 -23.27
CA THR A 89 1.62 -18.29 -23.01
C THR A 89 0.30 -17.91 -22.35
N LEU A 90 0.16 -16.64 -21.96
CA LEU A 90 -1.03 -16.07 -21.35
C LEU A 90 -1.63 -14.99 -22.26
N ASP A 91 -2.95 -14.91 -22.32
CA ASP A 91 -3.67 -13.88 -23.10
C ASP A 91 -3.94 -12.64 -22.23
N ILE A 92 -2.97 -11.73 -22.20
CA ILE A 92 -3.05 -10.49 -21.44
C ILE A 92 -4.08 -9.52 -22.03
N ALA A 93 -4.30 -9.57 -23.35
CA ALA A 93 -5.27 -8.70 -24.02
C ALA A 93 -6.70 -9.05 -23.61
N SER A 94 -7.06 -10.33 -23.59
CA SER A 94 -8.37 -10.81 -23.13
C SER A 94 -8.58 -10.51 -21.65
N TRP A 95 -7.55 -10.75 -20.82
CA TRP A 95 -7.62 -10.41 -19.39
C TRP A 95 -7.82 -8.91 -19.15
N LYS A 96 -7.11 -8.05 -19.87
CA LYS A 96 -7.34 -6.59 -19.83
C LYS A 96 -8.79 -6.25 -20.17
N GLN A 97 -9.35 -6.87 -21.22
CA GLN A 97 -10.75 -6.63 -21.58
C GLN A 97 -11.69 -7.01 -20.44
N SER A 98 -11.45 -8.12 -19.74
CA SER A 98 -12.24 -8.53 -18.58
C SER A 98 -12.21 -7.50 -17.43
N CYS A 99 -11.10 -6.77 -17.25
CA CYS A 99 -11.04 -5.67 -16.31
C CYS A 99 -11.97 -4.50 -16.72
N TYR A 100 -11.99 -4.15 -18.00
CA TYR A 100 -12.91 -3.13 -18.51
C TYR A 100 -14.36 -3.57 -18.45
N ASP A 101 -14.65 -4.82 -18.76
CA ASP A 101 -16.00 -5.37 -18.70
C ASP A 101 -16.56 -5.32 -17.27
N ALA A 102 -15.73 -5.62 -16.27
CA ALA A 102 -16.11 -5.47 -14.87
C ALA A 102 -16.51 -4.02 -14.51
N MET A 103 -15.77 -3.03 -14.99
CA MET A 103 -16.10 -1.63 -14.71
C MET A 103 -17.28 -1.12 -15.55
N ASN A 104 -17.47 -1.64 -16.77
CA ASN A 104 -18.62 -1.36 -17.62
C ASN A 104 -19.92 -2.01 -17.09
N ASP A 105 -19.81 -3.04 -16.28
CA ASP A 105 -20.92 -3.66 -15.56
C ASP A 105 -21.20 -2.91 -14.24
N ASP A 106 -21.70 -1.69 -14.37
CA ASP A 106 -22.17 -0.84 -13.26
C ASP A 106 -21.10 -0.63 -12.16
N PHE A 107 -19.85 -0.36 -12.58
CA PHE A 107 -18.71 -0.16 -11.68
C PHE A 107 -18.50 -1.33 -10.69
N ASN A 108 -18.51 -2.56 -11.21
CA ASN A 108 -18.42 -3.77 -10.41
C ASN A 108 -16.99 -3.97 -9.85
N THR A 109 -16.66 -3.19 -8.82
CA THR A 109 -15.34 -3.23 -8.20
C THR A 109 -14.96 -4.59 -7.61
N PRO A 110 -15.88 -5.40 -7.03
CA PRO A 110 -15.55 -6.77 -6.62
C PRO A 110 -15.04 -7.65 -7.75
N ILE A 111 -15.69 -7.59 -8.91
CA ILE A 111 -15.26 -8.35 -10.10
C ILE A 111 -13.94 -7.81 -10.62
N LEU A 112 -13.75 -6.48 -10.68
CA LEU A 112 -12.47 -5.90 -11.04
C LEU A 112 -11.34 -6.36 -10.11
N ILE A 113 -11.55 -6.36 -8.79
CA ILE A 113 -10.55 -6.83 -7.83
C ILE A 113 -10.22 -8.32 -8.06
N ALA A 114 -11.21 -9.15 -8.39
CA ALA A 114 -10.95 -10.54 -8.77
C ALA A 114 -10.05 -10.63 -10.01
N GLN A 115 -10.27 -9.79 -11.03
CA GLN A 115 -9.40 -9.71 -12.21
C GLN A 115 -7.98 -9.22 -11.86
N LEU A 116 -7.84 -8.26 -10.93
CA LEU A 116 -6.52 -7.82 -10.47
C LEU A 116 -5.76 -8.96 -9.74
N PHE A 117 -6.45 -9.81 -8.98
CA PHE A 117 -5.84 -11.01 -8.41
C PHE A 117 -5.45 -12.04 -9.47
N GLU A 118 -6.23 -12.16 -10.55
CA GLU A 118 -5.83 -13.00 -11.69
C GLU A 118 -4.56 -12.45 -12.37
N GLY A 119 -4.46 -11.13 -12.55
CA GLY A 119 -3.22 -10.48 -13.00
C GLY A 119 -2.03 -10.75 -12.05
N ALA A 120 -2.26 -10.69 -10.73
CA ALA A 120 -1.24 -11.06 -9.75
C ALA A 120 -0.82 -12.54 -9.86
N ARG A 121 -1.76 -13.45 -10.15
CA ARG A 121 -1.48 -14.85 -10.43
C ARG A 121 -0.59 -15.02 -11.68
N PHE A 122 -0.87 -14.26 -12.75
CA PHE A 122 -0.03 -14.26 -13.97
C PHE A 122 1.41 -13.82 -13.65
N ILE A 123 1.58 -12.73 -12.91
CA ILE A 123 2.89 -12.25 -12.49
C ILE A 123 3.66 -13.36 -11.75
N ASN A 124 3.03 -14.02 -10.78
CA ASN A 124 3.67 -15.07 -10.01
C ASN A 124 4.03 -16.29 -10.86
N LEU A 125 3.16 -16.72 -11.79
CA LEU A 125 3.44 -17.83 -12.69
C LEU A 125 4.64 -17.54 -13.61
N VAL A 126 4.73 -16.30 -14.13
CA VAL A 126 5.86 -15.89 -14.98
C VAL A 126 7.14 -15.78 -14.14
N ASN A 127 7.05 -15.22 -12.93
CA ASN A 127 8.20 -15.15 -12.02
C ASN A 127 8.73 -16.53 -11.62
N ASP A 128 7.84 -17.50 -11.43
CA ASP A 128 8.18 -18.91 -11.15
C ASP A 128 8.69 -19.68 -12.39
N GLY A 129 8.65 -19.07 -13.57
CA GLY A 129 9.04 -19.73 -14.82
C GLY A 129 8.06 -20.80 -15.33
N LYS A 130 6.81 -20.81 -14.81
CA LYS A 130 5.74 -21.74 -15.24
C LYS A 130 5.01 -21.25 -16.49
N GLU A 131 4.99 -19.95 -16.69
CA GLU A 131 4.42 -19.27 -17.85
C GLU A 131 5.41 -18.25 -18.39
N SER A 132 5.16 -17.72 -19.59
CA SER A 132 6.03 -16.75 -20.23
C SER A 132 5.23 -15.60 -20.82
N LEU A 133 5.83 -14.40 -20.86
CA LEU A 133 5.28 -13.20 -21.45
C LEU A 133 6.33 -12.49 -22.31
N THR A 134 5.89 -11.88 -23.39
CA THR A 134 6.72 -10.95 -24.16
C THR A 134 6.93 -9.65 -23.39
N ALA A 135 7.93 -8.85 -23.78
CA ALA A 135 8.15 -7.53 -23.19
C ALA A 135 6.96 -6.58 -23.40
N GLU A 136 6.19 -6.77 -24.47
CA GLU A 136 4.98 -5.99 -24.75
C GLU A 136 3.85 -6.37 -23.79
N ASP A 137 3.62 -7.67 -23.57
CA ASP A 137 2.59 -8.15 -22.65
C ASP A 137 2.91 -7.85 -21.19
N ILE A 138 4.18 -7.88 -20.78
CA ILE A 138 4.60 -7.42 -19.44
C ILE A 138 4.24 -5.95 -19.25
N ARG A 139 4.53 -5.08 -20.23
CA ARG A 139 4.14 -3.65 -20.18
C ARG A 139 2.64 -3.45 -20.18
N LEU A 140 1.89 -4.26 -20.96
CA LEU A 140 0.44 -4.20 -20.99
C LEU A 140 -0.17 -4.61 -19.65
N LEU A 141 0.35 -5.68 -19.03
CA LEU A 141 -0.05 -6.16 -17.72
C LEU A 141 0.22 -5.09 -16.63
N GLU A 142 1.44 -4.54 -16.59
CA GLU A 142 1.81 -3.48 -15.66
C GLU A 142 0.91 -2.25 -15.79
N LYS A 143 0.75 -1.75 -17.00
CA LYS A 143 -0.09 -0.58 -17.29
C LYS A 143 -1.54 -0.81 -16.91
N THR A 144 -2.07 -2.01 -17.16
CA THR A 144 -3.46 -2.34 -16.83
C THR A 144 -3.65 -2.37 -15.31
N ILE A 145 -2.77 -3.06 -14.58
CA ILE A 145 -2.85 -3.11 -13.12
C ILE A 145 -2.69 -1.71 -12.53
N SER A 146 -1.68 -0.95 -12.94
CA SER A 146 -1.44 0.39 -12.40
C SER A 146 -2.62 1.33 -12.65
N SER A 147 -3.16 1.35 -13.87
CA SER A 147 -4.31 2.20 -14.18
C SER A 147 -5.55 1.84 -13.36
N PHE A 148 -5.89 0.57 -13.24
CA PHE A 148 -7.07 0.20 -12.45
C PHE A 148 -6.83 0.36 -10.95
N LEU A 149 -5.68 -0.09 -10.44
CA LEU A 149 -5.41 -0.07 -9.01
C LEU A 149 -5.20 1.34 -8.47
N PHE A 150 -4.38 2.14 -9.16
CA PHE A 150 -4.00 3.47 -8.65
C PHE A 150 -4.91 4.58 -9.16
N ASP A 151 -5.20 4.64 -10.49
CA ASP A 151 -5.93 5.75 -11.06
C ASP A 151 -7.46 5.58 -10.90
N VAL A 152 -7.99 4.36 -11.06
CA VAL A 152 -9.44 4.10 -10.99
C VAL A 152 -9.89 3.80 -9.56
N LEU A 153 -9.28 2.81 -8.88
CA LEU A 153 -9.65 2.45 -7.52
C LEU A 153 -9.06 3.41 -6.48
N GLY A 154 -8.11 4.26 -6.85
CA GLY A 154 -7.51 5.27 -5.99
C GLY A 154 -6.73 4.68 -4.80
N ILE A 155 -6.17 3.49 -4.97
CA ILE A 155 -5.24 2.90 -4.01
C ILE A 155 -3.90 3.61 -4.20
N SER A 156 -3.38 4.31 -3.19
CA SER A 156 -2.11 5.00 -3.35
C SER A 156 -0.94 4.01 -3.37
N ASN A 157 0.03 4.27 -4.25
CA ASN A 157 1.26 3.46 -4.31
C ASN A 157 2.17 3.70 -3.08
N GLU A 158 1.88 4.73 -2.29
CA GLU A 158 2.67 5.15 -1.13
C GLU A 158 2.39 4.33 0.15
N GLY A 159 1.42 3.41 0.12
CA GLY A 159 0.87 2.75 1.31
C GLY A 159 1.59 1.51 1.83
N SER A 160 2.63 0.98 1.19
CA SER A 160 3.28 -0.24 1.67
C SER A 160 4.65 -0.02 2.32
N GLY A 161 5.04 1.21 2.61
CA GLY A 161 6.39 1.48 3.10
C GLY A 161 6.59 2.62 4.09
N ASN A 162 5.64 3.56 4.24
CA ASN A 162 6.04 4.82 4.87
C ASN A 162 6.17 4.80 6.40
N SER A 163 5.29 4.16 7.19
CA SER A 163 5.51 4.19 8.65
C SER A 163 6.77 3.42 9.05
N ASN A 164 6.88 2.18 8.64
CA ASN A 164 8.02 1.31 9.04
C ASN A 164 9.34 1.73 8.35
N THR A 165 9.28 2.27 7.12
CA THR A 165 10.46 2.79 6.41
C THR A 165 10.87 4.15 6.96
N THR A 166 9.92 5.03 7.26
CA THR A 166 10.19 6.33 7.89
C THR A 166 10.71 6.15 9.32
N GLU A 167 10.14 5.24 10.11
CA GLU A 167 10.63 4.89 11.44
C GLU A 167 12.05 4.31 11.41
N LYS A 168 12.33 3.39 10.49
CA LYS A 168 13.67 2.82 10.31
C LYS A 168 14.66 3.88 9.82
N LEU A 169 14.25 4.74 8.88
CA LEU A 169 15.08 5.84 8.41
C LEU A 169 15.34 6.85 9.54
N SER A 170 14.32 7.21 10.31
CA SER A 170 14.48 8.05 11.50
C SER A 170 15.45 7.43 12.50
N GLY A 171 15.32 6.13 12.79
CA GLY A 171 16.26 5.41 13.67
C GLY A 171 17.70 5.41 13.15
N VAL A 172 17.91 5.28 11.84
CA VAL A 172 19.24 5.40 11.23
C VAL A 172 19.79 6.82 11.34
N VAL A 173 18.93 7.83 11.13
CA VAL A 173 19.34 9.24 11.29
C VAL A 173 19.69 9.55 12.74
N GLU A 174 18.91 9.07 13.71
CA GLU A 174 19.22 9.21 15.14
C GLU A 174 20.53 8.55 15.53
N MET A 175 20.83 7.37 14.99
CA MET A 175 22.12 6.70 15.19
C MET A 175 23.27 7.55 14.64
N LEU A 176 23.13 8.13 13.44
CA LEU A 176 24.14 9.02 12.84
C LEU A 176 24.30 10.32 13.63
N ILE A 177 23.22 10.87 14.20
CA ILE A 177 23.27 12.01 15.13
C ILE A 177 24.08 11.63 16.39
N GLY A 178 23.87 10.43 16.94
CA GLY A 178 24.66 9.89 18.04
C GLY A 178 26.16 9.85 17.73
N MET A 179 26.53 9.26 16.58
CA MET A 179 27.93 9.21 16.12
C MET A 179 28.54 10.61 15.91
N ARG A 180 27.74 11.55 15.37
CA ARG A 180 28.15 12.95 15.21
C ARG A 180 28.44 13.61 16.56
N ASN A 181 27.60 13.39 17.55
CA ASN A 181 27.75 13.94 18.89
C ASN A 181 28.99 13.35 19.62
N GLU A 182 29.25 12.06 19.47
CA GLU A 182 30.48 11.43 19.95
C GLU A 182 31.72 12.00 19.28
N ALA A 183 31.69 12.20 17.96
CA ALA A 183 32.79 12.83 17.24
C ALA A 183 33.09 14.24 17.78
N ARG A 184 32.04 15.03 18.07
CA ARG A 184 32.20 16.37 18.69
C ARG A 184 32.80 16.28 20.09
N ALA A 185 32.31 15.35 20.93
CA ALA A 185 32.85 15.14 22.28
C ALA A 185 34.34 14.78 22.25
N ASN A 186 34.75 13.98 21.26
CA ASN A 186 36.13 13.58 21.04
C ASN A 186 36.96 14.62 20.23
N LYS A 187 36.39 15.84 20.01
CA LYS A 187 37.03 16.94 19.21
C LYS A 187 37.38 16.56 17.77
N ASN A 188 36.72 15.51 17.24
CA ASN A 188 36.85 15.13 15.82
C ASN A 188 35.80 15.89 14.99
N PHE A 189 36.02 17.17 14.79
CA PHE A 189 35.12 18.06 14.07
C PHE A 189 35.00 17.70 12.59
N ALA A 190 36.08 17.18 11.99
CA ALA A 190 36.05 16.74 10.59
C ALA A 190 35.01 15.65 10.32
N LEU A 191 34.91 14.61 11.18
CA LEU A 191 33.93 13.57 11.08
C LEU A 191 32.52 14.11 11.36
N SER A 192 32.36 14.99 12.36
CA SER A 192 31.09 15.63 12.66
C SER A 192 30.52 16.43 11.48
N ASP A 193 31.36 17.18 10.79
CA ASP A 193 30.94 17.97 9.62
C ASP A 193 30.67 17.07 8.43
N GLN A 194 31.46 16.03 8.21
CA GLN A 194 31.23 15.05 7.16
C GLN A 194 29.86 14.38 7.29
N ILE A 195 29.46 13.94 8.50
CA ILE A 195 28.16 13.33 8.74
C ILE A 195 27.03 14.32 8.42
N ARG A 196 27.14 15.58 8.86
CA ARG A 196 26.15 16.61 8.58
C ARG A 196 25.99 16.86 7.07
N ASP A 197 27.10 17.00 6.36
CA ASP A 197 27.10 17.35 4.94
C ASP A 197 26.60 16.19 4.09
N GLN A 198 26.89 14.94 4.48
CA GLN A 198 26.33 13.75 3.83
C GLN A 198 24.82 13.64 4.05
N LEU A 199 24.31 13.90 5.24
CA LEU A 199 22.87 13.93 5.51
C LEU A 199 22.17 15.03 4.72
N LEU A 200 22.77 16.22 4.66
CA LEU A 200 22.25 17.34 3.87
C LEU A 200 22.22 17.01 2.36
N ALA A 201 23.21 16.32 1.82
CA ALA A 201 23.23 15.86 0.44
C ALA A 201 22.11 14.86 0.11
N LEU A 202 21.61 14.13 1.12
CA LEU A 202 20.44 13.24 1.04
C LEU A 202 19.11 13.95 1.30
N GLY A 203 19.10 15.28 1.49
CA GLY A 203 17.90 16.06 1.78
C GLY A 203 17.51 16.11 3.25
N ILE A 204 18.33 15.55 4.17
CA ILE A 204 18.07 15.50 5.60
C ILE A 204 18.78 16.67 6.30
N GLN A 205 18.00 17.63 6.78
CA GLN A 205 18.54 18.82 7.44
C GLN A 205 18.60 18.66 8.96
N LEU A 206 19.80 18.79 9.56
CA LEU A 206 19.98 18.79 11.01
C LEU A 206 19.84 20.20 11.59
N LYS A 207 19.16 20.30 12.74
CA LYS A 207 19.04 21.54 13.54
C LYS A 207 19.52 21.28 14.97
N ASP A 208 20.60 21.94 15.36
CA ASP A 208 21.12 21.89 16.72
C ASP A 208 20.32 22.83 17.62
N GLY A 209 19.75 22.32 18.70
CA GLY A 209 18.98 23.05 19.69
C GLY A 209 19.53 22.86 21.12
N LYS A 210 18.95 23.60 22.10
CA LYS A 210 19.36 23.48 23.53
C LYS A 210 19.03 22.10 24.12
N GLU A 211 18.04 21.41 23.61
CA GLU A 211 17.58 20.08 24.07
C GLU A 211 18.16 18.92 23.25
N GLY A 212 18.98 19.22 22.24
CA GLY A 212 19.60 18.23 21.37
C GLY A 212 19.55 18.60 19.88
N THR A 213 19.94 17.65 19.02
CA THR A 213 19.88 17.79 17.56
C THR A 213 18.60 17.19 17.05
N SER A 214 17.77 17.97 16.37
CA SER A 214 16.58 17.50 15.62
C SER A 214 16.88 17.44 14.12
N PHE A 215 16.01 16.76 13.34
CA PHE A 215 16.16 16.65 11.90
C PHE A 215 14.81 16.79 11.18
N THR A 216 14.88 17.14 9.90
CA THR A 216 13.73 17.19 8.97
C THR A 216 14.13 16.56 7.65
N PHE A 217 13.20 15.80 7.04
CA PHE A 217 13.34 15.26 5.69
C PHE A 217 12.92 16.26 4.63
#